data_1475510257f0d31f1ea4f816eaa2b031
#
_entry.id   1475510257f0d31f1ea4f816eaa2b031
#
_cell.length_a   1.000
_cell.length_b   1.000
_cell.length_c   1.000
_cell.angle_alpha   90.00
_cell.angle_beta   90.00
_cell.angle_gamma   90.00
#
_symmetry.space_group_name_H-M   'P 1'
#
loop_
_entity.id
_entity.type
_entity.pdbx_description
1 polymer ?
#
loop_
_entity_poly.entity_id
_entity_poly.type
_entity_poly.pdbx_seq_one_letter_code
_entity_poly.pdbx_strand_id
1 'polypeptide(L)' 'MKVRDLIAKLRKLPPDADVYVDCSSDYAETRTIGEARCWKDYPEDFREGRRYGWNMPGDMDVFLW' A
#
# COMPACT_ATOMS: atom_id res chain seq x y z
N MET A 1 0.72 10.60 7.41
CA MET A 1 -0.77 10.63 7.25
C MET A 1 -1.41 10.46 8.61
N LYS A 2 -2.40 11.25 8.91
CA LYS A 2 -3.15 11.12 10.16
C LYS A 2 -4.26 10.08 10.03
N VAL A 3 -4.74 9.56 11.15
CA VAL A 3 -5.81 8.55 11.16
C VAL A 3 -7.02 9.00 10.35
N ARG A 4 -7.46 10.24 10.53
CA ARG A 4 -8.61 10.78 9.79
C ARG A 4 -8.36 10.82 8.29
N ASP A 5 -7.13 11.08 7.86
CA ASP A 5 -6.77 11.12 6.45
C ASP A 5 -6.79 9.72 5.84
N LEU A 6 -6.28 8.74 6.59
CA LEU A 6 -6.30 7.35 6.17
C LEU A 6 -7.72 6.82 6.05
N ILE A 7 -8.57 7.11 7.03
CA ILE A 7 -9.98 6.71 7.00
C ILE A 7 -10.66 7.29 5.76
N ALA A 8 -10.44 8.57 5.47
CA ALA A 8 -11.04 9.22 4.31
C ALA A 8 -10.59 8.57 3.00
N LYS A 9 -9.32 8.18 2.90
CA LYS A 9 -8.81 7.48 1.71
C LYS A 9 -9.37 6.07 1.60
N LEU A 10 -9.39 5.32 2.68
CA LEU A 10 -9.89 3.95 2.67
C LEU A 10 -11.36 3.85 2.30
N ARG A 11 -12.17 4.85 2.65
CA ARG A 11 -13.59 4.90 2.28
C ARG A 11 -13.83 4.93 0.78
N LYS A 12 -12.85 5.38 0.01
CA LYS A 12 -12.94 5.47 -1.45
C LYS A 12 -12.41 4.23 -2.15
N LEU A 13 -11.91 3.27 -1.39
CA LEU A 13 -11.28 2.06 -1.91
C LEU A 13 -12.23 0.87 -1.74
N PRO A 14 -12.03 -0.22 -2.51
CA PRO A 14 -12.89 -1.39 -2.40
C PRO A 14 -12.86 -1.97 -0.99
N PRO A 15 -14.03 -2.15 -0.34
CA PRO A 15 -14.06 -2.59 1.05
C PRO A 15 -13.61 -4.04 1.27
N ASP A 16 -13.66 -4.86 0.22
CA ASP A 16 -13.27 -6.26 0.27
C ASP A 16 -11.82 -6.50 -0.19
N ALA A 17 -11.11 -5.45 -0.56
CA ALA A 17 -9.73 -5.57 -0.99
C ALA A 17 -8.81 -5.88 0.18
N ASP A 18 -7.80 -6.68 -0.08
CA ASP A 18 -6.73 -6.90 0.90
C ASP A 18 -5.83 -5.68 0.99
N VAL A 19 -5.27 -5.45 2.16
CA VAL A 19 -4.36 -4.32 2.39
C VAL A 19 -2.94 -4.87 2.56
N TYR A 20 -2.04 -4.32 1.76
CA TYR A 20 -0.64 -4.69 1.79
C TYR A 20 0.20 -3.53 2.29
N VAL A 21 1.30 -3.87 2.93
CA VAL A 21 2.28 -2.89 3.37
C VAL A 21 3.66 -3.43 3.02
N ASP A 22 4.58 -2.53 2.69
CA ASP A 22 5.94 -2.93 2.41
C ASP A 22 6.61 -3.43 3.69
N CYS A 23 7.06 -4.67 3.67
CA CYS A 23 7.75 -5.26 4.80
C CYS A 23 9.24 -5.01 4.61
N SER A 24 9.71 -3.89 5.07
CA SER A 24 11.13 -3.64 5.03
C SER A 24 11.82 -4.39 6.16
N SER A 25 12.81 -5.12 5.80
CA SER A 25 13.89 -5.76 6.54
C SER A 25 13.95 -5.62 8.07
N ASP A 26 14.80 -6.25 8.58
CA ASP A 26 15.42 -6.58 9.87
C ASP A 26 15.42 -5.49 10.96
N TYR A 27 15.01 -4.27 10.70
CA TYR A 27 15.02 -3.20 11.68
C TYR A 27 13.61 -2.71 11.92
N ALA A 28 13.25 -2.65 13.18
CA ALA A 28 11.97 -2.10 13.60
C ALA A 28 11.96 -0.58 13.44
N GLU A 29 12.00 -0.11 12.22
CA GLU A 29 11.87 1.30 11.93
C GLU A 29 10.40 1.66 11.75
N THR A 30 9.99 2.72 12.41
CA THR A 30 8.65 3.26 12.20
C THR A 30 8.73 4.41 11.20
N ARG A 31 7.72 4.52 10.36
CA ARG A 31 7.58 5.66 9.48
C ARG A 31 6.11 6.03 9.30
N THR A 32 5.88 7.24 8.90
CA THR A 32 4.53 7.71 8.63
C THR A 32 4.09 7.26 7.23
N ILE A 33 2.90 6.70 7.13
CA ILE A 33 2.31 6.37 5.84
C ILE A 33 1.86 7.65 5.15
N GLY A 34 2.23 7.81 3.89
CA GLY A 34 1.86 8.96 3.08
C GLY A 34 0.81 8.67 2.01
N GLU A 35 0.61 7.40 1.63
CA GLU A 35 -0.31 7.02 0.56
C GLU A 35 -1.08 5.74 0.88
N ALA A 36 -2.33 5.71 0.39
CA ALA A 36 -3.17 4.51 0.42
C ALA A 36 -3.94 4.49 -0.91
N ARG A 37 -3.58 3.59 -1.81
CA ARG A 37 -4.16 3.48 -3.15
C ARG A 37 -4.33 2.03 -3.55
N CYS A 38 -5.14 1.79 -4.57
CA CYS A 38 -5.13 0.51 -5.25
C CYS A 38 -3.76 0.31 -5.92
N TRP A 39 -3.30 -0.92 -5.96
CA TRP A 39 -1.99 -1.25 -6.52
C TRP A 39 -1.81 -0.73 -7.96
N LYS A 40 -2.84 -0.84 -8.78
CA LYS A 40 -2.82 -0.38 -10.17
C LYS A 40 -2.61 1.12 -10.31
N ASP A 41 -2.93 1.90 -9.28
CA ASP A 41 -2.84 3.37 -9.33
C ASP A 41 -1.46 3.90 -8.99
N TYR A 42 -0.55 3.03 -8.55
CA TYR A 42 0.84 3.40 -8.37
C TYR A 42 1.56 3.40 -9.71
N PRO A 43 2.57 4.27 -9.90
CA PRO A 43 3.37 4.27 -11.13
C PRO A 43 4.01 2.93 -11.41
N GLU A 44 4.20 2.62 -12.69
CA GLU A 44 4.74 1.32 -13.11
C GLU A 44 6.13 1.05 -12.54
N ASP A 45 7.01 2.02 -12.59
CA ASP A 45 8.36 1.89 -12.04
C ASP A 45 8.36 1.70 -10.53
N PHE A 46 7.41 2.31 -9.81
CA PHE A 46 7.23 2.04 -8.40
C PHE A 46 6.88 0.58 -8.15
N ARG A 47 5.94 0.05 -8.94
CA ARG A 47 5.51 -1.36 -8.82
C ARG A 47 6.60 -2.33 -9.22
N GLU A 48 7.33 -2.02 -10.28
CA GLU A 48 8.44 -2.84 -10.74
C GLU A 48 9.54 -2.97 -9.69
N GLY A 49 9.87 -1.90 -9.01
CA GLY A 49 10.86 -1.91 -7.96
C GLY A 49 10.50 -2.76 -6.75
N ARG A 50 9.23 -3.19 -6.65
CA ARG A 50 8.72 -3.99 -5.54
C ARG A 50 8.32 -5.40 -5.94
N ARG A 51 8.72 -5.83 -7.11
CA ARG A 51 8.43 -7.16 -7.64
C ARG A 51 9.44 -8.20 -7.18
N TYR A 52 9.63 -8.29 -5.89
CA TYR A 52 10.59 -9.24 -5.35
C TYR A 52 9.97 -10.07 -4.22
N GLY A 53 8.83 -10.59 -4.43
CA GLY A 53 8.19 -11.38 -3.40
C GLY A 53 7.12 -12.27 -3.98
N TRP A 54 6.67 -13.20 -3.20
CA TRP A 54 5.65 -14.16 -3.59
C TRP A 54 4.24 -13.65 -3.32
N ASN A 55 4.14 -12.61 -2.53
CA ASN A 55 2.85 -12.12 -2.06
C ASN A 55 2.63 -10.71 -2.63
N MET A 56 2.36 -10.67 -3.92
CA MET A 56 2.13 -9.42 -4.64
C MET A 56 0.66 -9.01 -4.58
N PRO A 57 0.37 -7.73 -4.44
CA PRO A 57 -1.00 -7.24 -4.51
C PRO A 57 -1.60 -7.47 -5.89
N GLY A 58 -2.90 -7.76 -5.94
CA GLY A 58 -3.67 -7.69 -7.16
C GLY A 58 -3.96 -6.23 -7.52
N ASP A 59 -4.43 -5.98 -8.75
CA ASP A 59 -4.68 -4.63 -9.24
C ASP A 59 -5.59 -3.79 -8.34
N MET A 60 -6.61 -4.43 -7.77
CA MET A 60 -7.60 -3.77 -6.93
C MET A 60 -7.27 -3.82 -5.45
N ASP A 61 -6.21 -4.51 -5.07
CA ASP A 61 -5.78 -4.53 -3.67
C ASP A 61 -5.14 -3.21 -3.28
N VAL A 62 -5.22 -2.89 -2.01
CA VAL A 62 -4.71 -1.63 -1.48
C VAL A 62 -3.27 -1.80 -1.02
N PHE A 63 -2.44 -0.85 -1.36
CA PHE A 63 -1.05 -0.82 -0.92
C PHE A 63 -0.80 0.48 -0.16
N LEU A 64 -0.20 0.38 1.01
CA LEU A 64 0.15 1.51 1.86
C LEU A 64 1.62 1.87 1.67
N TRP A 65 1.88 3.12 1.42
CA TRP A 65 3.23 3.65 1.27
C TRP A 65 3.39 4.99 1.96
#